data_f62f63cc8c2229c9a2eea569222bd9fa
#
_entry.id   f62f63cc8c2229c9a2eea569222bd9fa
#
_cell.length_a   1.000
_cell.length_b   1.000
_cell.length_c   1.000
_cell.angle_alpha   90.00
_cell.angle_beta   90.00
_cell.angle_gamma   90.00
#
_symmetry.space_group_name_H-M   'P 1'
#
loop_
_entity.id
_entity.type
_entity.pdbx_description
1 polymer ?
#
loop_
_entity_poly.entity_id
_entity_poly.type
_entity_poly.pdbx_seq_one_letter_code
_entity_poly.pdbx_strand_id
1 'polypeptide(L)'
;MGVLENKARARLFYRYLSKVYDRVNPFIWTEEMRTEALDLLDLDRDDRVLDVGCGTGFATEGLRSRVDEVHGLDQSVHQMEKAFAKFGTRGRVRFCRGDAERLPFADDSFDVVWSSGSIEYWPNPVDALAEFRRVCRPGGQVLVVGPNNPRTTVMKRVADAIMLFYDEDEADRMFAEAGYDSFRHVTMGPGYNPEIAITTVAEVPAESERPDPEPVGA
;
A
#
# COMPACT_ATOMS: atom_id res chain seq x y z
N MET A 1 8.77 -13.75 -17.45
CA MET A 1 7.35 -13.99 -17.06
C MET A 1 7.36 -14.48 -15.63
N GLY A 2 7.13 -13.57 -14.68
CA GLY A 2 7.07 -13.87 -13.25
C GLY A 2 5.79 -14.62 -12.89
N VAL A 3 5.79 -15.33 -11.76
CA VAL A 3 4.60 -16.07 -11.26
C VAL A 3 3.40 -15.14 -11.03
N LEU A 4 3.65 -13.85 -10.84
CA LEU A 4 2.65 -12.83 -10.47
C LEU A 4 1.99 -12.12 -11.66
N GLU A 5 2.47 -12.30 -12.89
CA GLU A 5 1.83 -11.74 -14.09
C GLU A 5 0.44 -12.33 -14.38
N ASN A 6 0.00 -13.30 -13.58
CA ASN A 6 -1.33 -13.89 -13.69
C ASN A 6 -2.04 -13.86 -12.33
N LYS A 7 -3.10 -13.05 -12.21
CA LYS A 7 -3.93 -12.91 -10.98
C LYS A 7 -4.37 -14.26 -10.37
N ALA A 8 -4.60 -15.28 -11.19
CA ALA A 8 -4.99 -16.61 -10.71
C ALA A 8 -3.81 -17.38 -10.09
N ARG A 9 -2.62 -17.26 -10.65
CA ARG A 9 -1.38 -17.84 -10.10
C ARG A 9 -0.94 -17.11 -8.85
N ALA A 10 -1.03 -15.77 -8.85
CA ALA A 10 -0.77 -14.95 -7.67
C ALA A 10 -1.68 -15.38 -6.51
N ARG A 11 -3.00 -15.51 -6.70
CA ARG A 11 -3.94 -15.98 -5.67
C ARG A 11 -3.63 -17.38 -5.15
N LEU A 12 -3.16 -18.30 -6.00
CA LEU A 12 -2.80 -19.66 -5.58
C LEU A 12 -1.51 -19.66 -4.77
N PHE A 13 -0.50 -18.91 -5.22
CA PHE A 13 0.77 -18.73 -4.55
C PHE A 13 0.57 -18.13 -3.15
N TYR A 14 -0.31 -17.11 -3.06
CA TYR A 14 -0.71 -16.49 -1.79
C TYR A 14 -1.31 -17.45 -0.79
N ARG A 15 -2.21 -18.31 -1.23
CA ARG A 15 -2.86 -19.27 -0.34
C ARG A 15 -1.87 -20.22 0.34
N TYR A 16 -0.72 -20.47 -0.27
CA TYR A 16 0.35 -21.30 0.30
C TYR A 16 1.42 -20.48 1.02
N LEU A 17 1.79 -19.32 0.47
CA LEU A 17 2.83 -18.47 1.03
C LEU A 17 2.32 -17.67 2.25
N SER A 18 1.04 -17.31 2.30
CA SER A 18 0.47 -16.56 3.42
C SER A 18 0.69 -17.23 4.77
N LYS A 19 0.71 -18.57 4.81
CA LYS A 19 0.98 -19.33 6.05
C LYS A 19 2.43 -19.20 6.53
N VAL A 20 3.38 -19.04 5.61
CA VAL A 20 4.80 -18.80 5.93
C VAL A 20 5.01 -17.31 6.17
N TYR A 21 4.39 -16.47 5.38
CA TYR A 21 4.46 -15.02 5.47
C TYR A 21 3.93 -14.49 6.81
N ASP A 22 2.75 -14.94 7.27
CA ASP A 22 2.20 -14.59 8.58
C ASP A 22 3.16 -14.92 9.75
N ARG A 23 4.05 -15.89 9.55
CA ARG A 23 5.04 -16.30 10.57
C ARG A 23 6.34 -15.49 10.49
N VAL A 24 6.71 -15.02 9.30
CA VAL A 24 7.97 -14.30 9.05
C VAL A 24 7.73 -12.77 9.05
N ASN A 25 6.56 -12.32 8.66
CA ASN A 25 6.20 -10.91 8.55
C ASN A 25 6.44 -10.06 9.82
N PRO A 26 6.16 -10.53 11.04
CA PRO A 26 6.46 -9.77 12.26
C PRO A 26 7.96 -9.47 12.48
N PHE A 27 8.84 -10.22 11.83
CA PHE A 27 10.29 -9.99 11.87
C PHE A 27 10.77 -9.04 10.77
N ILE A 28 9.98 -8.86 9.71
CA ILE A 28 10.31 -8.00 8.57
C ILE A 28 9.65 -6.63 8.76
N TRP A 29 8.39 -6.62 9.22
CA TRP A 29 7.57 -5.42 9.38
C TRP A 29 7.25 -5.21 10.86
N THR A 30 8.05 -4.37 11.52
CA THR A 30 7.98 -4.15 12.98
C THR A 30 7.03 -3.01 13.34
N GLU A 31 6.62 -2.95 14.61
CA GLU A 31 5.84 -1.82 15.13
C GLU A 31 6.61 -0.50 15.08
N GLU A 32 7.94 -0.55 15.21
CA GLU A 32 8.81 0.62 15.05
C GLU A 32 8.71 1.16 13.64
N MET A 33 8.92 0.33 12.62
CA MET A 33 8.80 0.71 11.22
C MET A 33 7.41 1.27 10.90
N ARG A 34 6.35 0.66 11.44
CA ARG A 34 4.98 1.19 11.29
C ARG A 34 4.87 2.59 11.89
N THR A 35 5.43 2.80 13.08
CA THR A 35 5.39 4.10 13.76
C THR A 35 6.19 5.14 12.99
N GLU A 36 7.40 4.81 12.55
CA GLU A 36 8.22 5.67 11.70
C GLU A 36 7.50 6.06 10.40
N ALA A 37 6.84 5.09 9.74
CA ALA A 37 6.07 5.37 8.54
C ALA A 37 4.85 6.27 8.81
N LEU A 38 4.15 6.08 9.94
CA LEU A 38 3.05 6.96 10.35
C LEU A 38 3.53 8.39 10.64
N ASP A 39 4.73 8.56 11.17
CA ASP A 39 5.33 9.86 11.47
C ASP A 39 5.80 10.62 10.21
N LEU A 40 5.75 9.98 9.03
CA LEU A 40 6.00 10.62 7.73
C LEU A 40 4.76 11.34 7.17
N LEU A 41 3.59 11.09 7.73
CA LEU A 41 2.31 11.66 7.31
C LEU A 41 1.87 12.79 8.25
N ASP A 42 1.25 13.80 7.67
CA ASP A 42 0.55 14.85 8.39
C ASP A 42 -0.89 14.39 8.65
N LEU A 43 -1.11 13.69 9.76
CA LEU A 43 -2.42 13.11 10.10
C LEU A 43 -3.17 13.98 11.09
N ASP A 44 -4.34 14.46 10.69
CA ASP A 44 -5.31 15.07 11.55
C ASP A 44 -6.31 14.03 12.12
N ARG A 45 -6.86 14.30 13.31
CA ARG A 45 -7.73 13.36 14.03
C ARG A 45 -9.01 13.01 13.26
N ASP A 46 -9.51 13.93 12.48
CA ASP A 46 -10.72 13.83 11.66
C ASP A 46 -10.48 13.31 10.24
N ASP A 47 -9.24 13.03 9.86
CA ASP A 47 -8.92 12.43 8.58
C ASP A 47 -9.58 11.06 8.40
N ARG A 48 -10.01 10.82 7.16
CA ARG A 48 -10.48 9.53 6.69
C ARG A 48 -9.35 8.82 5.97
N VAL A 49 -8.90 7.72 6.53
CA VAL A 49 -7.75 6.97 6.00
C VAL A 49 -8.21 5.65 5.38
N LEU A 50 -7.70 5.35 4.18
CA LEU A 50 -7.85 4.06 3.51
C LEU A 50 -6.57 3.24 3.70
N ASP A 51 -6.68 2.05 4.30
CA ASP A 51 -5.62 1.05 4.47
C ASP A 51 -5.80 -0.04 3.40
N VAL A 52 -5.04 0.05 2.29
CA VAL A 52 -5.14 -0.88 1.15
C VAL A 52 -4.18 -2.05 1.33
N GLY A 53 -4.71 -3.26 1.24
CA GLY A 53 -3.99 -4.49 1.60
C GLY A 53 -3.88 -4.61 3.12
N CYS A 54 -4.93 -4.25 3.85
CA CYS A 54 -4.93 -4.16 5.31
C CYS A 54 -4.63 -5.49 6.03
N GLY A 55 -4.74 -6.63 5.34
CA GLY A 55 -4.46 -7.95 5.87
C GLY A 55 -5.23 -8.24 7.15
N THR A 56 -4.51 -8.58 8.21
CA THR A 56 -5.07 -8.81 9.56
C THR A 56 -5.23 -7.53 10.38
N GLY A 57 -4.99 -6.35 9.77
CA GLY A 57 -5.14 -5.05 10.40
C GLY A 57 -3.95 -4.57 11.21
N PHE A 58 -2.72 -4.92 10.82
CA PHE A 58 -1.51 -4.45 11.49
C PHE A 58 -1.32 -2.93 11.33
N ALA A 59 -1.42 -2.42 10.10
CA ALA A 59 -1.37 -0.98 9.84
C ALA A 59 -2.62 -0.27 10.38
N THR A 60 -3.80 -0.85 10.18
CA THR A 60 -5.08 -0.36 10.71
C THR A 60 -5.00 -0.04 12.20
N GLU A 61 -4.29 -0.86 13.01
CA GLU A 61 -4.12 -0.63 14.45
C GLU A 61 -3.32 0.64 14.75
N GLY A 62 -2.24 0.85 14.01
CA GLY A 62 -1.44 2.07 14.12
C GLY A 62 -2.20 3.31 13.67
N LEU A 63 -2.87 3.26 12.53
CA LEU A 63 -3.69 4.34 11.98
C LEU A 63 -4.79 4.77 12.97
N ARG A 64 -5.50 3.82 13.58
CA ARG A 64 -6.51 4.10 14.61
C ARG A 64 -6.00 4.85 15.82
N SER A 65 -4.73 4.79 16.12
CA SER A 65 -4.13 5.57 17.21
C SER A 65 -4.00 7.06 16.86
N ARG A 66 -4.02 7.37 15.58
CA ARG A 66 -3.80 8.72 15.04
C ARG A 66 -5.09 9.38 14.56
N VAL A 67 -6.00 8.61 13.92
CA VAL A 67 -7.24 9.13 13.32
C VAL A 67 -8.48 8.41 13.84
N ASP A 68 -9.65 9.04 13.68
CA ASP A 68 -10.91 8.50 14.16
C ASP A 68 -11.57 7.55 13.16
N GLU A 69 -11.33 7.68 11.84
CA GLU A 69 -11.96 6.88 10.80
C GLU A 69 -10.93 6.17 9.91
N VAL A 70 -10.97 4.82 9.91
CA VAL A 70 -10.10 3.98 9.06
C VAL A 70 -10.94 3.01 8.26
N HIS A 71 -10.70 2.96 6.97
CA HIS A 71 -11.28 1.97 6.06
C HIS A 71 -10.20 0.98 5.64
N GLY A 72 -10.36 -0.29 5.96
CA GLY A 72 -9.47 -1.36 5.51
C GLY A 72 -10.02 -2.06 4.27
N LEU A 73 -9.17 -2.27 3.27
CA LEU A 73 -9.50 -3.03 2.07
C LEU A 73 -8.49 -4.16 1.88
N ASP A 74 -8.97 -5.37 1.61
CA ASP A 74 -8.13 -6.51 1.24
C ASP A 74 -8.89 -7.44 0.28
N GLN A 75 -8.16 -8.15 -0.59
CA GLN A 75 -8.78 -9.13 -1.48
C GLN A 75 -9.04 -10.48 -0.79
N SER A 76 -8.34 -10.77 0.32
CA SER A 76 -8.37 -12.04 1.04
C SER A 76 -9.46 -12.05 2.10
N VAL A 77 -10.51 -12.85 1.88
CA VAL A 77 -11.58 -13.04 2.88
C VAL A 77 -11.03 -13.52 4.22
N HIS A 78 -10.04 -14.43 4.19
CA HIS A 78 -9.47 -14.99 5.41
C HIS A 78 -8.71 -13.95 6.26
N GLN A 79 -7.98 -13.03 5.62
CA GLN A 79 -7.31 -11.93 6.29
C GLN A 79 -8.34 -10.96 6.89
N MET A 80 -9.36 -10.62 6.11
CA MET A 80 -10.46 -9.76 6.52
C MET A 80 -11.23 -10.31 7.73
N GLU A 81 -11.47 -11.62 7.78
CA GLU A 81 -12.11 -12.27 8.93
C GLU A 81 -11.30 -12.06 10.23
N LYS A 82 -9.96 -12.17 10.14
CA LYS A 82 -9.08 -11.92 11.29
C LYS A 82 -9.09 -10.43 11.69
N ALA A 83 -9.01 -9.52 10.71
CA ALA A 83 -9.08 -8.09 10.96
C ALA A 83 -10.43 -7.73 11.61
N PHE A 84 -11.53 -8.24 11.06
CA PHE A 84 -12.86 -8.03 11.60
C PHE A 84 -13.01 -8.59 13.04
N ALA A 85 -12.46 -9.78 13.33
CA ALA A 85 -12.45 -10.35 14.68
C ALA A 85 -11.66 -9.47 15.67
N LYS A 86 -10.57 -8.82 15.22
CA LYS A 86 -9.72 -7.95 16.04
C LYS A 86 -10.40 -6.61 16.34
N PHE A 87 -10.99 -5.98 15.34
CA PHE A 87 -11.56 -4.63 15.48
C PHE A 87 -13.07 -4.65 15.64
N GLY A 88 -13.76 -5.62 15.01
CA GLY A 88 -15.20 -5.78 15.07
C GLY A 88 -15.96 -4.54 14.62
N THR A 89 -17.04 -4.23 15.34
CA THR A 89 -17.82 -3.00 15.14
C THR A 89 -17.37 -1.87 16.09
N ARG A 90 -16.22 -2.01 16.71
CA ARG A 90 -15.71 -1.03 17.68
C ARG A 90 -15.08 0.16 16.97
N GLY A 91 -15.66 1.31 17.15
CA GLY A 91 -15.20 2.57 16.60
C GLY A 91 -15.55 2.74 15.11
N ARG A 92 -14.84 3.66 14.46
CA ARG A 92 -15.04 3.99 13.04
C ARG A 92 -14.08 3.22 12.12
N VAL A 93 -13.88 1.93 12.39
CA VAL A 93 -13.15 1.05 11.47
C VAL A 93 -14.13 0.28 10.62
N ARG A 94 -13.97 0.35 9.32
CA ARG A 94 -14.80 -0.35 8.35
C ARG A 94 -13.91 -1.20 7.46
N PHE A 95 -14.38 -2.38 7.10
CA PHE A 95 -13.66 -3.25 6.20
C PHE A 95 -14.49 -3.58 4.98
N CYS A 96 -13.87 -3.56 3.80
CA CYS A 96 -14.47 -4.05 2.57
C CYS A 96 -13.50 -4.92 1.80
N ARG A 97 -14.05 -5.87 1.05
CA ARG A 97 -13.26 -6.68 0.13
C ARG A 97 -13.12 -5.95 -1.19
N GLY A 98 -11.88 -5.85 -1.70
CA GLY A 98 -11.62 -5.17 -2.97
C GLY A 98 -10.28 -5.54 -3.59
N ASP A 99 -10.06 -4.99 -4.77
CA ASP A 99 -8.83 -5.07 -5.54
C ASP A 99 -8.18 -3.69 -5.52
N ALA A 100 -6.88 -3.62 -5.23
CA ALA A 100 -6.13 -2.36 -5.19
C ALA A 100 -6.10 -1.65 -6.54
N GLU A 101 -6.11 -2.43 -7.64
CA GLU A 101 -6.14 -1.91 -9.02
C GLU A 101 -7.54 -1.43 -9.45
N ARG A 102 -8.55 -1.59 -8.59
CA ARG A 102 -9.93 -1.14 -8.84
C ARG A 102 -10.67 -0.94 -7.53
N LEU A 103 -10.45 0.20 -6.92
CA LEU A 103 -11.02 0.51 -5.61
C LEU A 103 -12.53 0.81 -5.68
N PRO A 104 -13.36 0.20 -4.81
CA PRO A 104 -14.81 0.39 -4.81
C PRO A 104 -15.24 1.68 -4.07
N PHE A 105 -14.51 2.76 -4.28
CA PHE A 105 -14.77 4.06 -3.65
C PHE A 105 -14.90 5.15 -4.72
N ALA A 106 -15.65 6.18 -4.41
CA ALA A 106 -15.74 7.36 -5.26
C ALA A 106 -14.41 8.15 -5.24
N ASP A 107 -14.24 9.02 -6.22
CA ASP A 107 -13.13 9.96 -6.25
C ASP A 107 -13.11 10.83 -4.99
N ASP A 108 -11.93 11.27 -4.58
CA ASP A 108 -11.72 12.23 -3.50
C ASP A 108 -12.38 11.84 -2.15
N SER A 109 -12.46 10.53 -1.87
CA SER A 109 -13.15 9.96 -0.70
C SER A 109 -12.33 9.94 0.57
N PHE A 110 -11.00 10.05 0.46
CA PHE A 110 -10.07 9.90 1.58
C PHE A 110 -9.06 11.04 1.63
N ASP A 111 -8.66 11.40 2.84
CA ASP A 111 -7.61 12.38 3.11
C ASP A 111 -6.23 11.74 2.93
N VAL A 112 -6.10 10.48 3.35
CA VAL A 112 -4.87 9.69 3.22
C VAL A 112 -5.17 8.29 2.72
N VAL A 113 -4.32 7.79 1.80
CA VAL A 113 -4.29 6.40 1.39
C VAL A 113 -2.97 5.76 1.82
N TRP A 114 -3.09 4.72 2.60
CA TRP A 114 -1.98 3.94 3.12
C TRP A 114 -1.93 2.56 2.49
N SER A 115 -0.74 2.06 2.19
CA SER A 115 -0.51 0.65 1.91
C SER A 115 0.86 0.20 2.39
N SER A 116 0.92 -0.92 3.07
CA SER A 116 2.19 -1.50 3.55
C SER A 116 2.23 -3.01 3.38
N GLY A 117 3.33 -3.51 2.80
CA GLY A 117 3.55 -4.93 2.58
C GLY A 117 2.49 -5.57 1.66
N SER A 118 2.05 -4.84 0.64
CA SER A 118 1.07 -5.34 -0.32
C SER A 118 1.39 -5.03 -1.79
N ILE A 119 2.19 -3.99 -2.07
CA ILE A 119 2.57 -3.61 -3.44
C ILE A 119 3.30 -4.73 -4.19
N GLU A 120 4.09 -5.52 -3.49
CA GLU A 120 4.82 -6.66 -4.03
C GLU A 120 3.90 -7.72 -4.67
N TYR A 121 2.61 -7.53 -4.51
CA TYR A 121 1.59 -8.48 -4.90
C TYR A 121 0.64 -7.94 -5.96
N TRP A 122 0.81 -6.73 -6.41
CA TRP A 122 -0.05 -6.16 -7.45
C TRP A 122 0.52 -6.48 -8.83
N PRO A 123 -0.26 -7.12 -9.71
CA PRO A 123 0.14 -7.35 -11.09
C PRO A 123 0.45 -6.07 -11.87
N ASN A 124 -0.29 -4.99 -11.57
CA ASN A 124 -0.13 -3.69 -12.21
C ASN A 124 -0.03 -2.60 -11.11
N PRO A 125 1.15 -2.38 -10.52
CA PRO A 125 1.30 -1.42 -9.43
C PRO A 125 0.97 0.02 -9.85
N VAL A 126 1.20 0.39 -11.10
CA VAL A 126 0.85 1.72 -11.64
C VAL A 126 -0.68 1.93 -11.62
N ASP A 127 -1.46 0.91 -12.02
CA ASP A 127 -2.93 0.98 -11.97
C ASP A 127 -3.43 1.14 -10.53
N ALA A 128 -2.81 0.44 -9.58
CA ALA A 128 -3.16 0.57 -8.16
C ALA A 128 -2.82 1.97 -7.62
N LEU A 129 -1.64 2.49 -7.95
CA LEU A 129 -1.23 3.84 -7.57
C LEU A 129 -2.13 4.92 -8.19
N ALA A 130 -2.58 4.74 -9.44
CA ALA A 130 -3.55 5.63 -10.10
C ALA A 130 -4.92 5.59 -9.38
N GLU A 131 -5.38 4.42 -8.93
CA GLU A 131 -6.58 4.29 -8.12
C GLU A 131 -6.43 4.96 -6.74
N PHE A 132 -5.24 4.86 -6.10
CA PHE A 132 -4.97 5.58 -4.85
C PHE A 132 -5.07 7.10 -5.05
N ARG A 133 -4.46 7.59 -6.15
CA ARG A 133 -4.55 9.01 -6.53
C ARG A 133 -6.01 9.44 -6.79
N ARG A 134 -6.82 8.59 -7.42
CA ARG A 134 -8.22 8.88 -7.71
C ARG A 134 -9.07 9.00 -6.45
N VAL A 135 -8.91 8.06 -5.51
CA VAL A 135 -9.75 8.04 -4.30
C VAL A 135 -9.26 8.96 -3.19
N CYS A 136 -8.01 9.41 -3.27
CA CYS A 136 -7.45 10.40 -2.37
C CYS A 136 -7.80 11.81 -2.87
N ARG A 137 -8.22 12.70 -1.96
CA ARG A 137 -8.57 14.07 -2.32
C ARG A 137 -7.37 14.87 -2.82
N PRO A 138 -7.57 15.93 -3.62
CA PRO A 138 -6.50 16.88 -3.95
C PRO A 138 -5.83 17.43 -2.69
N GLY A 139 -4.50 17.48 -2.68
CA GLY A 139 -3.69 17.85 -1.53
C GLY A 139 -3.66 16.81 -0.40
N GLY A 140 -4.28 15.63 -0.60
CA GLY A 140 -4.16 14.50 0.32
C GLY A 140 -2.85 13.74 0.11
N GLN A 141 -2.56 12.79 1.00
CA GLN A 141 -1.30 12.06 1.00
C GLN A 141 -1.49 10.58 0.69
N VAL A 142 -0.54 10.02 -0.03
CA VAL A 142 -0.45 8.57 -0.31
C VAL A 142 0.87 8.05 0.23
N LEU A 143 0.81 7.01 1.07
CA LEU A 143 2.00 6.34 1.59
C LEU A 143 1.99 4.87 1.19
N VAL A 144 3.06 4.43 0.56
CA VAL A 144 3.26 3.03 0.16
C VAL A 144 4.58 2.52 0.69
N VAL A 145 4.52 1.37 1.39
CA VAL A 145 5.71 0.66 1.85
C VAL A 145 5.79 -0.68 1.16
N GLY A 146 6.93 -0.94 0.56
CA GLY A 146 7.22 -2.22 -0.06
C GLY A 146 8.66 -2.69 0.14
N PRO A 147 8.98 -3.90 -0.30
CA PRO A 147 10.30 -4.46 -0.12
C PRO A 147 11.32 -3.78 -1.02
N ASN A 148 12.39 -3.31 -0.40
CA ASN A 148 13.52 -2.73 -1.12
C ASN A 148 14.33 -3.80 -1.85
N ASN A 149 14.83 -3.46 -3.03
CA ASN A 149 15.56 -4.37 -3.88
C ASN A 149 16.89 -4.81 -3.22
N PRO A 150 17.12 -6.13 -3.06
CA PRO A 150 18.36 -6.59 -2.46
C PRO A 150 19.56 -6.20 -3.33
N ARG A 151 20.60 -5.63 -2.71
CA ARG A 151 21.82 -5.13 -3.39
C ARG A 151 22.66 -6.23 -4.09
N THR A 152 22.36 -7.51 -3.88
CA THR A 152 23.12 -8.62 -4.48
C THR A 152 22.39 -9.21 -5.69
N THR A 153 23.07 -9.25 -6.85
CA THR A 153 22.54 -9.69 -8.15
C THR A 153 21.91 -11.10 -8.13
N VAL A 154 22.40 -12.00 -7.29
CA VAL A 154 21.89 -13.38 -7.20
C VAL A 154 20.56 -13.39 -6.44
N MET A 155 20.46 -12.66 -5.33
CA MET A 155 19.22 -12.55 -4.57
C MET A 155 18.15 -11.75 -5.35
N LYS A 156 18.55 -10.73 -6.10
CA LYS A 156 17.65 -9.98 -6.99
C LYS A 156 16.94 -10.90 -7.98
N ARG A 157 17.67 -11.79 -8.69
CA ARG A 157 17.06 -12.72 -9.67
C ARG A 157 16.09 -13.72 -9.05
N VAL A 158 16.33 -14.14 -7.82
CA VAL A 158 15.42 -15.04 -7.09
C VAL A 158 14.19 -14.25 -6.59
N ALA A 159 14.41 -13.05 -6.12
CA ALA A 159 13.37 -12.15 -5.64
C ALA A 159 12.43 -11.74 -6.78
N ASP A 160 12.94 -11.27 -7.91
CA ASP A 160 12.18 -10.88 -9.11
C ASP A 160 11.33 -12.02 -9.71
N ALA A 161 11.70 -13.27 -9.42
CA ALA A 161 10.90 -14.42 -9.85
C ALA A 161 9.69 -14.71 -8.92
N ILE A 162 9.68 -14.15 -7.72
CA ILE A 162 8.73 -14.50 -6.66
C ILE A 162 7.76 -13.34 -6.38
N MET A 163 8.27 -12.11 -6.21
CA MET A 163 7.47 -10.92 -5.89
C MET A 163 8.15 -9.65 -6.41
N LEU A 164 7.42 -8.56 -6.45
CA LEU A 164 7.97 -7.27 -6.85
C LEU A 164 8.87 -6.74 -5.73
N PHE A 165 10.15 -6.59 -6.05
CA PHE A 165 11.10 -5.77 -5.31
C PHE A 165 11.44 -4.58 -6.18
N TYR A 166 11.58 -3.40 -5.60
CA TYR A 166 11.87 -2.20 -6.35
C TYR A 166 12.84 -1.30 -5.58
N ASP A 167 13.58 -0.50 -6.33
CA ASP A 167 14.45 0.54 -5.80
C ASP A 167 13.82 1.93 -6.00
N GLU A 168 14.54 2.96 -5.57
CA GLU A 168 14.06 4.34 -5.68
C GLU A 168 13.77 4.74 -7.14
N ASP A 169 14.65 4.37 -8.09
CA ASP A 169 14.47 4.68 -9.51
C ASP A 169 13.22 3.98 -10.11
N GLU A 170 12.90 2.78 -9.63
CA GLU A 170 11.71 2.04 -10.04
C GLU A 170 10.45 2.63 -9.38
N ALA A 171 10.55 3.06 -8.12
CA ALA A 171 9.47 3.76 -7.43
C ALA A 171 9.17 5.10 -8.12
N ASP A 172 10.20 5.89 -8.45
CA ASP A 172 10.06 7.16 -9.19
C ASP A 172 9.23 6.96 -10.47
N ARG A 173 9.59 5.95 -11.26
CA ARG A 173 8.87 5.66 -12.52
C ARG A 173 7.41 5.28 -12.28
N MET A 174 7.13 4.40 -11.30
CA MET A 174 5.77 3.96 -11.00
C MET A 174 4.88 5.12 -10.53
N PHE A 175 5.39 5.96 -9.63
CA PHE A 175 4.64 7.11 -9.12
C PHE A 175 4.44 8.18 -10.17
N ALA A 176 5.48 8.52 -10.96
CA ALA A 176 5.36 9.48 -12.06
C ALA A 176 4.37 8.99 -13.14
N GLU A 177 4.42 7.70 -13.51
CA GLU A 177 3.50 7.10 -14.49
C GLU A 177 2.05 7.06 -13.97
N ALA A 178 1.86 6.90 -12.66
CA ALA A 178 0.55 6.99 -12.00
C ALA A 178 0.04 8.44 -11.83
N GLY A 179 0.84 9.44 -12.23
CA GLY A 179 0.45 10.86 -12.27
C GLY A 179 0.71 11.61 -10.97
N TYR A 180 1.70 11.20 -10.18
CA TYR A 180 2.18 11.98 -9.04
C TYR A 180 3.37 12.83 -9.47
N ASP A 181 3.36 14.11 -9.10
CA ASP A 181 4.41 15.08 -9.43
C ASP A 181 5.33 15.37 -8.23
N SER A 182 4.87 15.08 -7.01
CA SER A 182 5.59 15.31 -5.76
C SER A 182 5.60 14.05 -4.91
N PHE A 183 6.77 13.48 -4.69
CA PHE A 183 6.95 12.34 -3.80
C PHE A 183 8.39 12.28 -3.27
N ARG A 184 8.56 11.55 -2.16
CA ARG A 184 9.86 11.31 -1.54
C ARG A 184 9.97 9.88 -1.04
N HIS A 185 11.18 9.34 -1.01
CA HIS A 185 11.46 8.02 -0.50
C HIS A 185 12.22 8.07 0.81
N VAL A 186 11.93 7.10 1.66
CA VAL A 186 12.67 6.83 2.90
C VAL A 186 12.88 5.32 3.00
N THR A 187 14.11 4.88 3.11
CA THR A 187 14.40 3.48 3.44
C THR A 187 14.26 3.24 4.92
N MET A 188 13.67 2.13 5.30
CA MET A 188 13.49 1.75 6.70
C MET A 188 13.66 0.25 6.92
N GLY A 189 13.93 -0.11 8.15
CA GLY A 189 14.07 -1.51 8.53
C GLY A 189 14.57 -1.68 9.96
N PRO A 190 14.48 -2.89 10.49
CA PRO A 190 15.02 -3.19 11.81
C PRO A 190 16.55 -3.03 11.84
N GLY A 191 17.12 -2.81 13.02
CA GLY A 191 18.55 -2.51 13.20
C GLY A 191 19.52 -3.51 12.54
N TYR A 192 19.11 -4.75 12.33
CA TYR A 192 19.90 -5.76 11.60
C TYR A 192 19.81 -5.63 10.07
N ASN A 193 18.82 -4.92 9.54
CA ASN A 193 18.67 -4.60 8.11
C ASN A 193 17.89 -3.29 7.92
N PRO A 194 18.54 -2.12 8.08
CA PRO A 194 17.87 -0.81 8.10
C PRO A 194 17.33 -0.37 6.73
N GLU A 195 17.61 -1.09 5.67
CA GLU A 195 17.20 -0.76 4.30
C GLU A 195 16.32 -1.86 3.68
N ILE A 196 15.61 -2.65 4.50
CA ILE A 196 14.82 -3.78 3.99
C ILE A 196 13.55 -3.34 3.24
N ALA A 197 13.03 -2.17 3.56
CA ALA A 197 11.85 -1.59 2.95
C ALA A 197 12.12 -0.20 2.41
N ILE A 198 11.40 0.15 1.35
CA ILE A 198 11.30 1.50 0.81
C ILE A 198 9.89 2.02 1.06
N THR A 199 9.80 3.21 1.64
CA THR A 199 8.57 3.92 1.90
C THR A 199 8.52 5.15 1.01
N THR A 200 7.49 5.24 0.18
CA THR A 200 7.23 6.41 -0.64
C THR A 200 6.05 7.17 -0.07
N VAL A 201 6.23 8.46 0.16
CA VAL A 201 5.16 9.41 0.48
C VAL A 201 4.99 10.34 -0.70
N ALA A 202 3.78 10.41 -1.23
CA ALA A 202 3.39 11.26 -2.34
C ALA A 202 2.22 12.16 -1.95
N GLU A 203 2.15 13.34 -2.55
CA GLU A 203 1.01 14.25 -2.46
C GLU A 203 0.15 14.12 -3.73
N VAL A 204 -1.16 14.11 -3.56
CA VAL A 204 -2.07 14.15 -4.70
C VAL A 204 -2.11 15.58 -5.23
N PRO A 205 -1.82 15.82 -6.54
CA PRO A 205 -1.82 17.16 -7.12
C PRO A 205 -3.11 17.93 -6.83
N ALA A 206 -2.98 19.24 -6.55
CA ALA A 206 -4.12 20.10 -6.34
C ALA A 206 -4.99 20.16 -7.62
N GLU A 207 -6.28 20.49 -7.48
CA GLU A 207 -7.22 20.54 -8.63
C GLU A 207 -6.72 21.45 -9.78
N SER A 208 -6.03 22.54 -9.44
CA SER A 208 -5.45 23.47 -10.42
C SER A 208 -4.27 22.88 -11.23
N GLU A 209 -3.74 21.74 -10.80
CA GLU A 209 -2.59 21.07 -11.40
C GLU A 209 -2.99 19.77 -12.12
N ARG A 210 -4.27 19.37 -12.03
CA ARG A 210 -4.78 18.22 -12.77
C ARG A 210 -4.92 18.59 -14.26
N PRO A 211 -4.38 17.78 -15.18
CA PRO A 211 -4.64 17.99 -16.61
C PRO A 211 -6.15 17.87 -16.86
N ASP A 212 -6.66 18.75 -17.72
CA ASP A 212 -8.06 18.69 -18.15
C ASP A 212 -8.39 17.26 -18.64
N PRO A 213 -9.54 16.69 -18.25
CA PRO A 213 -9.94 15.38 -18.74
C PRO A 213 -9.99 15.41 -20.27
N GLU A 214 -9.28 14.47 -20.92
CA GLU A 214 -9.38 14.36 -22.37
C GLU A 214 -10.85 14.27 -22.79
N PRO A 215 -11.29 15.06 -23.79
CA PRO A 215 -12.68 15.02 -24.22
C PRO A 215 -12.98 13.60 -24.69
N VAL A 216 -13.94 12.95 -24.02
CA VAL A 216 -14.46 11.65 -24.42
C VAL A 216 -14.94 11.79 -25.84
N GLY A 217 -14.20 11.19 -26.79
CA GLY A 217 -14.47 11.28 -28.21
C GLY A 217 -15.91 10.88 -28.53
N ALA A 218 -16.58 11.74 -29.25
CA ALA A 218 -17.93 11.54 -29.77
C ALA A 218 -17.96 10.49 -30.87
#